data_84d1989f1c91cb31b99a9ed08c18f8b8
#
_entry.id   84d1989f1c91cb31b99a9ed08c18f8b8
#
_cell.length_a   1.000
_cell.length_b   1.000
_cell.length_c   1.000
_cell.angle_alpha   90.00
_cell.angle_beta   90.00
_cell.angle_gamma   90.00
#
_symmetry.space_group_name_H-M   'P 1'
#
loop_
_entity.id
_entity.type
_entity.pdbx_description
1 polymer ?
#
loop_
_entity_poly.entity_id
_entity_poly.type
_entity_poly.pdbx_seq_one_letter_code
_entity_poly.pdbx_strand_id
1 'polypeptide(L)'
;MGSVTYEIADFYPMRRTAQLYLVIVSIAGLGIFFILHVGSQLPPPVSPLSTESAAQITQHVTAVGDSSFFASVKSSLRLNGTSPLSRLFLQLSVILIACYVVGWIFRRFGQPAVVGEMMAGILLGPSLFGLLAPNAFHFVFAASSLDALRLFSQIGVCLFMFAVGMELDVSQLRHKAQTAVVVSHSSIVIPYLLGVTLALFLYSHLAQPGASFIAFALFMGISMSITAFPVLVRILQDRGIFKTPLGSTATACAAVDDVTAWSILAFVVAIARATSVGGAAFSLGLVLAFVAVMLFVIKPNLPRWLGHSVLERSEPSKSVLAVVVWVVLMSALSTELIGIHALFGAFLAGIIMPAAGGFRDKLVVRVENLSSVLLLPVFFAFTGLRTQIALLSDTRDWFICVVIIGVATLGKLGGSALAARLTGMKWRESFQLGALMNTRGLMELIALNIGYDMGILSQRIFTMLVIMALVTTVMTGPLLAGFGRTRRMPGARAES
;
A
#
# COMPACT_ATOMS: atom_id res chain seq x y z
N MET A 1 57.14 -12.13 -3.47
CA MET A 1 56.97 -10.75 -4.00
C MET A 1 56.00 -10.82 -5.19
N GLY A 2 54.79 -10.45 -4.98
CA GLY A 2 53.70 -10.42 -5.96
C GLY A 2 52.62 -9.55 -5.33
N SER A 3 52.82 -8.23 -5.36
CA SER A 3 51.93 -7.21 -4.78
C SER A 3 50.87 -6.79 -5.81
N VAL A 4 49.62 -6.93 -5.43
CA VAL A 4 48.61 -5.90 -5.36
C VAL A 4 48.60 -4.89 -6.52
N THR A 5 47.76 -5.16 -7.53
CA THR A 5 47.28 -4.18 -8.49
C THR A 5 45.81 -4.50 -8.89
N TYR A 6 44.96 -4.69 -7.91
CA TYR A 6 43.51 -4.85 -8.10
C TYR A 6 42.75 -3.87 -7.20
N GLU A 7 42.75 -2.57 -7.49
CA GLU A 7 41.88 -1.67 -6.71
C GLU A 7 41.55 -0.31 -7.34
N ILE A 8 41.96 -0.02 -8.57
CA ILE A 8 41.67 1.32 -9.14
C ILE A 8 40.64 1.31 -10.28
N ALA A 9 40.32 0.15 -10.86
CA ALA A 9 39.40 0.08 -12.01
C ALA A 9 37.90 0.12 -11.63
N ASP A 10 37.53 -0.24 -10.39
CA ASP A 10 36.13 -0.32 -9.96
C ASP A 10 35.54 0.99 -9.42
N PHE A 11 36.37 2.01 -9.14
CA PHE A 11 35.88 3.30 -8.61
C PHE A 11 35.31 4.26 -9.66
N TYR A 12 35.69 4.11 -10.92
CA TYR A 12 35.24 5.01 -11.99
C TYR A 12 33.75 4.86 -12.37
N PRO A 13 33.17 3.65 -12.50
CA PRO A 13 31.75 3.49 -12.80
C PRO A 13 30.85 3.93 -11.64
N MET A 14 31.26 3.70 -10.38
CA MET A 14 30.50 4.13 -9.19
C MET A 14 30.34 5.66 -9.11
N ARG A 15 31.37 6.40 -9.45
CA ARG A 15 31.38 7.88 -9.41
C ARG A 15 30.46 8.48 -10.47
N ARG A 16 30.43 7.93 -11.69
CA ARG A 16 29.52 8.34 -12.76
C ARG A 16 28.05 8.03 -12.39
N THR A 17 27.78 6.87 -11.85
CA THR A 17 26.42 6.47 -11.47
C THR A 17 25.90 7.31 -10.29
N ALA A 18 26.75 7.60 -9.31
CA ALA A 18 26.42 8.48 -8.20
C ALA A 18 26.18 9.94 -8.67
N GLN A 19 26.99 10.43 -9.62
CA GLN A 19 26.78 11.76 -10.20
C GLN A 19 25.46 11.83 -10.98
N LEU A 20 25.16 10.83 -11.79
CA LEU A 20 23.90 10.74 -12.57
C LEU A 20 22.69 10.68 -11.65
N TYR A 21 22.78 9.91 -10.57
CA TYR A 21 21.77 9.84 -9.53
C TYR A 21 21.54 11.20 -8.86
N LEU A 22 22.61 11.87 -8.40
CA LEU A 22 22.51 13.18 -7.80
C LEU A 22 21.90 14.22 -8.75
N VAL A 23 22.26 14.18 -10.04
CA VAL A 23 21.66 15.07 -11.06
C VAL A 23 20.18 14.82 -11.22
N ILE A 24 19.75 13.56 -11.36
CA ILE A 24 18.33 13.21 -11.49
C ILE A 24 17.53 13.65 -10.27
N VAL A 25 18.02 13.35 -9.07
CA VAL A 25 17.34 13.72 -7.81
C VAL A 25 17.29 15.24 -7.64
N SER A 26 18.38 15.95 -7.99
CA SER A 26 18.41 17.42 -7.90
C SER A 26 17.46 18.08 -8.87
N ILE A 27 17.42 17.63 -10.14
CA ILE A 27 16.50 18.15 -11.17
C ILE A 27 15.06 17.88 -10.75
N ALA A 28 14.74 16.67 -10.31
CA ALA A 28 13.40 16.32 -9.86
C ALA A 28 13.00 17.11 -8.59
N GLY A 29 13.91 17.28 -7.63
CA GLY A 29 13.67 18.08 -6.43
C GLY A 29 13.39 19.55 -6.74
N LEU A 30 14.18 20.15 -7.62
CA LEU A 30 13.93 21.51 -8.10
C LEU A 30 12.62 21.64 -8.87
N GLY A 31 12.30 20.65 -9.73
CA GLY A 31 11.04 20.58 -10.44
C GLY A 31 9.84 20.51 -9.52
N ILE A 32 9.89 19.63 -8.50
CA ILE A 32 8.84 19.52 -7.48
C ILE A 32 8.70 20.80 -6.70
N PHE A 33 9.80 21.39 -6.24
CA PHE A 33 9.78 22.67 -5.52
C PHE A 33 9.11 23.79 -6.33
N PHE A 34 9.47 23.92 -7.62
CA PHE A 34 8.88 24.90 -8.51
C PHE A 34 7.37 24.67 -8.71
N ILE A 35 6.95 23.42 -8.94
CA ILE A 35 5.53 23.07 -9.12
C ILE A 35 4.74 23.34 -7.84
N LEU A 36 5.27 22.99 -6.67
CA LEU A 36 4.62 23.28 -5.38
C LEU A 36 4.47 24.79 -5.15
N HIS A 37 5.48 25.57 -5.52
CA HIS A 37 5.45 27.03 -5.41
C HIS A 37 4.38 27.65 -6.35
N VAL A 38 4.33 27.23 -7.61
CA VAL A 38 3.31 27.70 -8.57
C VAL A 38 1.92 27.23 -8.15
N GLY A 39 1.80 25.96 -7.73
CA GLY A 39 0.52 25.37 -7.35
C GLY A 39 -0.05 25.93 -6.04
N SER A 40 0.79 26.42 -5.13
CA SER A 40 0.31 27.08 -3.90
C SER A 40 -0.49 28.36 -4.16
N GLN A 41 -0.39 28.92 -5.37
CA GLN A 41 -1.15 30.10 -5.80
C GLN A 41 -2.49 29.73 -6.46
N LEU A 42 -2.80 28.44 -6.65
CA LEU A 42 -4.07 27.99 -7.22
C LEU A 42 -5.23 28.25 -6.26
N PRO A 43 -6.39 28.70 -6.76
CA PRO A 43 -7.57 28.86 -5.92
C PRO A 43 -8.00 27.52 -5.33
N PRO A 44 -8.42 27.50 -4.04
CA PRO A 44 -8.94 26.29 -3.41
C PRO A 44 -10.19 25.79 -4.14
N PRO A 45 -10.48 24.47 -4.11
CA PRO A 45 -11.68 23.91 -4.72
C PRO A 45 -12.92 24.53 -4.10
N VAL A 46 -13.88 24.94 -4.94
CA VAL A 46 -15.15 25.52 -4.51
C VAL A 46 -15.99 24.40 -3.90
N SER A 47 -16.42 24.55 -2.65
CA SER A 47 -17.39 23.64 -2.03
C SER A 47 -18.70 23.69 -2.81
N PRO A 48 -19.26 22.56 -3.26
CA PRO A 48 -20.64 22.55 -3.72
C PRO A 48 -21.52 23.00 -2.54
N LEU A 49 -22.31 24.03 -2.75
CA LEU A 49 -23.29 24.53 -1.77
C LEU A 49 -24.08 23.33 -1.24
N SER A 50 -23.92 23.03 0.03
CA SER A 50 -24.72 22.05 0.72
C SER A 50 -26.15 22.51 0.77
N THR A 51 -27.00 21.98 -0.09
CA THR A 51 -28.44 22.08 0.06
C THR A 51 -28.78 21.15 1.24
N GLU A 52 -28.86 21.70 2.42
CA GLU A 52 -29.43 21.05 3.58
C GLU A 52 -30.87 20.69 3.27
N SER A 53 -31.12 19.42 3.04
CA SER A 53 -32.41 18.82 3.27
C SER A 53 -32.36 18.07 4.59
N ALA A 54 -32.61 18.80 5.67
CA ALA A 54 -32.97 18.21 6.95
C ALA A 54 -34.35 17.56 6.81
N ALA A 55 -34.41 16.34 6.32
CA ALA A 55 -35.60 15.51 6.44
C ALA A 55 -35.68 15.02 7.91
N GLN A 56 -36.51 15.70 8.68
CA GLN A 56 -36.97 15.25 9.99
C GLN A 56 -37.54 13.84 9.87
N ILE A 57 -36.85 12.85 10.42
CA ILE A 57 -37.42 11.51 10.64
C ILE A 57 -38.29 11.59 11.90
N THR A 58 -39.56 11.81 11.68
CA THR A 58 -40.58 11.63 12.70
C THR A 58 -40.69 10.15 13.05
N GLN A 59 -40.31 9.80 14.27
CA GLN A 59 -40.54 8.47 14.82
C GLN A 59 -42.04 8.27 15.00
N HIS A 60 -42.63 7.38 14.26
CA HIS A 60 -43.93 6.77 14.61
C HIS A 60 -43.66 5.44 15.33
N VAL A 61 -43.78 5.51 16.65
CA VAL A 61 -44.04 4.34 17.49
C VAL A 61 -45.49 3.95 17.32
N THR A 62 -45.79 2.93 16.57
CA THR A 62 -47.12 2.32 16.52
C THR A 62 -47.13 0.99 17.27
N ALA A 63 -48.12 0.89 18.07
CA ALA A 63 -48.54 -0.11 19.03
C ALA A 63 -48.34 -1.59 18.66
N VAL A 64 -48.05 -2.33 19.74
CA VAL A 64 -48.00 -3.78 19.83
C VAL A 64 -49.38 -4.38 19.68
N GLY A 65 -49.62 -5.07 18.58
CA GLY A 65 -50.73 -6.00 18.42
C GLY A 65 -50.22 -7.45 18.37
N ASP A 66 -50.94 -8.38 18.88
CA ASP A 66 -50.70 -9.83 19.05
C ASP A 66 -49.75 -10.44 18.00
N SER A 67 -48.52 -10.66 18.39
CA SER A 67 -47.51 -11.29 17.51
C SER A 67 -47.55 -12.81 17.76
N SER A 68 -47.80 -13.59 16.72
CA SER A 68 -47.62 -15.04 16.73
C SER A 68 -46.18 -15.38 17.17
N PHE A 69 -45.97 -16.53 17.80
CA PHE A 69 -44.63 -17.01 18.22
C PHE A 69 -43.55 -16.81 17.13
N PHE A 70 -43.90 -17.11 15.87
CA PHE A 70 -43.02 -16.90 14.71
C PHE A 70 -42.69 -15.42 14.45
N ALA A 71 -43.64 -14.50 14.68
CA ALA A 71 -43.40 -13.08 14.55
C ALA A 71 -42.49 -12.55 15.67
N SER A 72 -42.64 -13.07 16.88
CA SER A 72 -41.76 -12.76 18.02
C SER A 72 -40.35 -13.29 17.81
N VAL A 73 -40.20 -14.54 17.34
CA VAL A 73 -38.89 -15.10 17.00
C VAL A 73 -38.24 -14.32 15.85
N LYS A 74 -39.00 -13.98 14.82
CA LYS A 74 -38.51 -13.20 13.68
C LYS A 74 -38.07 -11.79 14.10
N SER A 75 -38.82 -11.13 14.99
CA SER A 75 -38.45 -9.81 15.52
C SER A 75 -37.19 -9.89 16.39
N SER A 76 -37.08 -10.91 17.24
CA SER A 76 -35.89 -11.14 18.08
C SER A 76 -34.65 -11.46 17.24
N LEU A 77 -34.77 -12.34 16.22
CA LEU A 77 -33.69 -12.62 15.30
C LEU A 77 -33.28 -11.38 14.50
N ARG A 78 -34.23 -10.55 14.10
CA ARG A 78 -33.96 -9.30 13.42
C ARG A 78 -33.24 -8.28 14.34
N LEU A 79 -33.68 -8.15 15.58
CA LEU A 79 -33.03 -7.32 16.61
C LEU A 79 -31.61 -7.82 16.90
N ASN A 80 -31.43 -9.10 17.15
CA ASN A 80 -30.11 -9.71 17.38
C ASN A 80 -29.20 -9.57 16.15
N GLY A 81 -29.74 -9.74 14.95
CA GLY A 81 -29.01 -9.56 13.68
C GLY A 81 -28.58 -8.13 13.40
N THR A 82 -29.19 -7.14 14.08
CA THR A 82 -28.79 -5.72 13.96
C THR A 82 -27.78 -5.29 15.03
N SER A 83 -27.41 -6.18 15.96
CA SER A 83 -26.37 -5.87 16.95
C SER A 83 -25.02 -5.62 16.27
N PRO A 84 -24.17 -4.74 16.82
CA PRO A 84 -22.87 -4.41 16.21
C PRO A 84 -21.99 -5.63 15.97
N LEU A 85 -21.98 -6.59 16.92
CA LEU A 85 -21.16 -7.81 16.81
C LEU A 85 -21.70 -8.75 15.74
N SER A 86 -23.01 -8.98 15.67
CA SER A 86 -23.64 -9.82 14.65
C SER A 86 -23.40 -9.28 13.26
N ARG A 87 -23.51 -7.96 13.07
CA ARG A 87 -23.20 -7.31 11.80
C ARG A 87 -21.74 -7.45 11.42
N LEU A 88 -20.81 -7.28 12.38
CA LEU A 88 -19.39 -7.48 12.11
C LEU A 88 -19.12 -8.90 11.64
N PHE A 89 -19.64 -9.94 12.31
CA PHE A 89 -19.47 -11.32 11.89
C PHE A 89 -20.07 -11.60 10.52
N LEU A 90 -21.24 -11.04 10.22
CA LEU A 90 -21.86 -11.15 8.90
C LEU A 90 -20.98 -10.48 7.83
N GLN A 91 -20.48 -9.28 8.09
CA GLN A 91 -19.56 -8.56 7.18
C GLN A 91 -18.30 -9.37 6.92
N LEU A 92 -17.65 -9.87 7.98
CA LEU A 92 -16.44 -10.68 7.84
C LEU A 92 -16.71 -11.93 7.02
N SER A 93 -17.83 -12.63 7.26
CA SER A 93 -18.19 -13.84 6.53
C SER A 93 -18.43 -13.56 5.03
N VAL A 94 -19.19 -12.50 4.72
CA VAL A 94 -19.47 -12.09 3.32
C VAL A 94 -18.17 -11.68 2.62
N ILE A 95 -17.32 -10.91 3.29
CA ILE A 95 -16.03 -10.44 2.76
C ILE A 95 -15.13 -11.63 2.44
N LEU A 96 -14.96 -12.56 3.39
CA LEU A 96 -14.07 -13.71 3.21
C LEU A 96 -14.54 -14.60 2.05
N ILE A 97 -15.83 -14.89 1.97
CA ILE A 97 -16.39 -15.69 0.86
C ILE A 97 -16.17 -14.98 -0.48
N ALA A 98 -16.49 -13.70 -0.56
CA ALA A 98 -16.32 -12.93 -1.80
C ALA A 98 -14.85 -12.86 -2.24
N CYS A 99 -13.93 -12.54 -1.33
CA CYS A 99 -12.51 -12.49 -1.62
C CYS A 99 -11.95 -13.85 -2.04
N TYR A 100 -12.38 -14.93 -1.38
CA TYR A 100 -11.98 -16.29 -1.76
C TYR A 100 -12.47 -16.66 -3.17
N VAL A 101 -13.75 -16.43 -3.47
CA VAL A 101 -14.36 -16.77 -4.77
C VAL A 101 -13.74 -15.95 -5.89
N VAL A 102 -13.68 -14.62 -5.74
CA VAL A 102 -13.12 -13.74 -6.77
C VAL A 102 -11.62 -13.95 -6.91
N GLY A 103 -10.89 -14.12 -5.82
CA GLY A 103 -9.46 -14.46 -5.85
C GLY A 103 -9.18 -15.78 -6.56
N TRP A 104 -10.04 -16.81 -6.36
CA TRP A 104 -9.97 -18.07 -7.09
C TRP A 104 -10.21 -17.88 -8.59
N ILE A 105 -11.21 -17.08 -8.98
CA ILE A 105 -11.49 -16.74 -10.38
C ILE A 105 -10.28 -16.08 -11.02
N PHE A 106 -9.69 -15.06 -10.38
CA PHE A 106 -8.53 -14.34 -10.91
C PHE A 106 -7.30 -15.25 -11.08
N ARG A 107 -7.06 -16.15 -10.12
CA ARG A 107 -5.99 -17.17 -10.25
C ARG A 107 -6.19 -18.06 -11.48
N ARG A 108 -7.41 -18.43 -11.80
CA ARG A 108 -7.72 -19.23 -13.00
C ARG A 108 -7.38 -18.49 -14.31
N PHE A 109 -7.41 -17.16 -14.30
CA PHE A 109 -6.96 -16.31 -15.41
C PHE A 109 -5.49 -15.93 -15.36
N GLY A 110 -4.69 -16.57 -14.48
CA GLY A 110 -3.25 -16.30 -14.34
C GLY A 110 -2.92 -14.94 -13.71
N GLN A 111 -3.88 -14.36 -12.97
CA GLN A 111 -3.69 -13.12 -12.22
C GLN A 111 -3.41 -13.42 -10.74
N PRO A 112 -2.64 -12.58 -10.02
CA PRO A 112 -2.43 -12.74 -8.59
C PRO A 112 -3.76 -12.70 -7.82
N ALA A 113 -3.90 -13.56 -6.78
CA ALA A 113 -5.11 -13.61 -5.95
C ALA A 113 -5.46 -12.24 -5.32
N VAL A 114 -4.43 -11.49 -4.93
CA VAL A 114 -4.58 -10.14 -4.35
C VAL A 114 -5.38 -9.19 -5.23
N VAL A 115 -5.20 -9.26 -6.57
CA VAL A 115 -5.99 -8.44 -7.51
C VAL A 115 -7.47 -8.84 -7.45
N GLY A 116 -7.76 -10.15 -7.34
CA GLY A 116 -9.10 -10.66 -7.15
C GLY A 116 -9.73 -10.22 -5.83
N GLU A 117 -8.96 -10.20 -4.75
CA GLU A 117 -9.42 -9.75 -3.43
C GLU A 117 -9.75 -8.25 -3.43
N MET A 118 -8.90 -7.42 -4.05
CA MET A 118 -9.18 -5.99 -4.27
C MET A 118 -10.46 -5.80 -5.09
N MET A 119 -10.61 -6.57 -6.18
CA MET A 119 -11.81 -6.53 -7.01
C MET A 119 -13.04 -6.97 -6.23
N ALA A 120 -12.94 -8.01 -5.39
CA ALA A 120 -14.04 -8.45 -4.52
C ALA A 120 -14.53 -7.33 -3.62
N GLY A 121 -13.61 -6.54 -3.06
CA GLY A 121 -13.95 -5.37 -2.26
C GLY A 121 -14.77 -4.34 -3.04
N ILE A 122 -14.38 -4.02 -4.27
CA ILE A 122 -15.11 -3.08 -5.13
C ILE A 122 -16.48 -3.65 -5.52
N LEU A 123 -16.56 -4.94 -5.81
CA LEU A 123 -17.83 -5.62 -6.15
C LEU A 123 -18.80 -5.65 -4.94
N LEU A 124 -18.28 -5.81 -3.72
CA LEU A 124 -19.07 -5.71 -2.49
C LEU A 124 -19.45 -4.27 -2.13
N GLY A 125 -18.81 -3.30 -2.76
CA GLY A 125 -19.05 -1.88 -2.52
C GLY A 125 -20.33 -1.36 -3.20
N PRO A 126 -20.54 -0.03 -3.09
CA PRO A 126 -21.70 0.62 -3.70
C PRO A 126 -21.73 0.51 -5.23
N SER A 127 -20.57 0.19 -5.85
CA SER A 127 -20.42 0.13 -7.30
C SER A 127 -21.17 -1.04 -7.96
N LEU A 128 -21.29 -2.19 -7.28
CA LEU A 128 -22.01 -3.35 -7.81
C LEU A 128 -23.07 -3.87 -6.83
N PHE A 129 -22.67 -4.31 -5.63
CA PHE A 129 -23.62 -4.89 -4.67
C PHE A 129 -24.65 -3.85 -4.22
N GLY A 130 -24.21 -2.60 -3.97
CA GLY A 130 -25.12 -1.50 -3.64
C GLY A 130 -26.08 -1.14 -4.77
N LEU A 131 -25.67 -1.33 -6.03
CA LEU A 131 -26.49 -1.06 -7.21
C LEU A 131 -27.49 -2.19 -7.49
N LEU A 132 -27.06 -3.47 -7.39
CA LEU A 132 -27.88 -4.63 -7.69
C LEU A 132 -28.87 -4.98 -6.58
N ALA A 133 -28.47 -4.81 -5.32
CA ALA A 133 -29.27 -5.19 -4.15
C ALA A 133 -29.14 -4.15 -3.02
N PRO A 134 -29.65 -2.92 -3.19
CA PRO A 134 -29.45 -1.82 -2.26
C PRO A 134 -29.92 -2.15 -0.84
N ASN A 135 -31.04 -2.83 -0.68
CA ASN A 135 -31.57 -3.22 0.64
C ASN A 135 -30.63 -4.22 1.36
N ALA A 136 -30.09 -5.19 0.64
CA ALA A 136 -29.13 -6.15 1.20
C ALA A 136 -27.80 -5.47 1.51
N PHE A 137 -27.34 -4.58 0.66
CA PHE A 137 -26.15 -3.79 0.89
C PHE A 137 -26.26 -2.95 2.18
N HIS A 138 -27.34 -2.19 2.36
CA HIS A 138 -27.57 -1.39 3.57
C HIS A 138 -27.76 -2.25 4.81
N PHE A 139 -28.26 -3.47 4.69
CA PHE A 139 -28.38 -4.41 5.79
C PHE A 139 -27.00 -4.92 6.24
N VAL A 140 -26.17 -5.37 5.29
CA VAL A 140 -24.84 -5.91 5.56
C VAL A 140 -23.85 -4.79 5.95
N PHE A 141 -23.78 -3.73 5.15
CA PHE A 141 -22.84 -2.61 5.30
C PHE A 141 -23.55 -1.33 5.78
N ALA A 142 -24.27 -1.43 6.89
CA ALA A 142 -24.91 -0.26 7.50
C ALA A 142 -23.86 0.75 7.95
N ALA A 143 -24.10 2.04 7.71
CA ALA A 143 -23.17 3.12 8.06
C ALA A 143 -22.71 3.07 9.53
N SER A 144 -23.61 2.73 10.46
CA SER A 144 -23.31 2.60 11.89
C SER A 144 -22.37 1.46 12.28
N SER A 145 -22.11 0.50 11.37
CA SER A 145 -21.21 -0.65 11.60
C SER A 145 -19.87 -0.53 10.88
N LEU A 146 -19.70 0.45 10.01
CA LEU A 146 -18.47 0.63 9.23
C LEU A 146 -17.28 1.06 10.09
N ASP A 147 -17.51 1.76 11.22
CA ASP A 147 -16.41 2.16 12.12
C ASP A 147 -15.73 0.96 12.77
N ALA A 148 -16.51 -0.07 13.17
CA ALA A 148 -15.95 -1.31 13.69
C ALA A 148 -15.12 -2.05 12.62
N LEU A 149 -15.63 -2.13 11.39
CA LEU A 149 -14.95 -2.73 10.27
C LEU A 149 -13.67 -1.95 9.92
N ARG A 150 -13.70 -0.62 9.98
CA ARG A 150 -12.54 0.26 9.79
C ARG A 150 -11.44 -0.03 10.82
N LEU A 151 -11.77 -0.04 12.11
CA LEU A 151 -10.80 -0.31 13.17
C LEU A 151 -10.19 -1.70 13.02
N PHE A 152 -11.01 -2.72 12.72
CA PHE A 152 -10.55 -4.08 12.47
C PHE A 152 -9.61 -4.17 11.26
N SER A 153 -9.96 -3.49 10.18
CA SER A 153 -9.13 -3.34 8.98
C SER A 153 -7.77 -2.68 9.31
N GLN A 154 -7.76 -1.59 10.08
CA GLN A 154 -6.54 -0.88 10.46
C GLN A 154 -5.61 -1.73 11.33
N ILE A 155 -6.15 -2.45 12.33
CA ILE A 155 -5.37 -3.40 13.14
C ILE A 155 -4.77 -4.48 12.24
N GLY A 156 -5.57 -4.97 11.30
CA GLY A 156 -5.13 -5.97 10.32
C GLY A 156 -3.94 -5.52 9.48
N VAL A 157 -4.03 -4.31 8.95
CA VAL A 157 -2.93 -3.74 8.15
C VAL A 157 -1.71 -3.46 9.03
N CYS A 158 -1.85 -3.04 10.29
CA CYS A 158 -0.73 -2.89 11.22
C CYS A 158 0.03 -4.21 11.41
N LEU A 159 -0.68 -5.31 11.65
CA LEU A 159 -0.06 -6.63 11.81
C LEU A 159 0.60 -7.10 10.51
N PHE A 160 -0.03 -6.85 9.37
CA PHE A 160 0.56 -7.14 8.08
C PHE A 160 1.83 -6.30 7.83
N MET A 161 1.80 -5.00 8.14
CA MET A 161 2.97 -4.12 8.00
C MET A 161 4.13 -4.54 8.90
N PHE A 162 3.83 -5.06 10.08
CA PHE A 162 4.83 -5.68 10.94
C PHE A 162 5.46 -6.92 10.28
N ALA A 163 4.66 -7.79 9.64
CA ALA A 163 5.17 -8.94 8.89
C ALA A 163 6.06 -8.51 7.72
N VAL A 164 5.61 -7.55 6.91
CA VAL A 164 6.39 -6.97 5.81
C VAL A 164 7.70 -6.36 6.30
N GLY A 165 7.68 -5.64 7.43
CA GLY A 165 8.91 -5.13 8.04
C GLY A 165 9.91 -6.21 8.43
N MET A 166 9.43 -7.38 8.84
CA MET A 166 10.28 -8.54 9.14
C MET A 166 10.86 -9.21 7.88
N GLU A 167 10.15 -9.21 6.76
CA GLU A 167 10.63 -9.80 5.50
C GLU A 167 11.78 -9.02 4.87
N LEU A 168 11.95 -7.74 5.24
CA LEU A 168 13.02 -6.91 4.70
C LEU A 168 14.39 -7.33 5.22
N ASP A 169 15.15 -8.02 4.39
CA ASP A 169 16.54 -8.38 4.64
C ASP A 169 17.50 -7.44 3.91
N VAL A 170 17.97 -6.44 4.63
CA VAL A 170 18.91 -5.44 4.11
C VAL A 170 20.27 -6.07 3.73
N SER A 171 20.60 -7.25 4.25
CA SER A 171 21.89 -7.91 3.98
C SER A 171 21.98 -8.46 2.55
N GLN A 172 20.86 -8.90 1.97
CA GLN A 172 20.80 -9.42 0.60
C GLN A 172 20.98 -8.31 -0.47
N LEU A 173 20.81 -7.05 -0.07
CA LEU A 173 20.96 -5.90 -0.98
C LEU A 173 22.43 -5.63 -1.36
N ARG A 174 23.41 -6.13 -0.58
CA ARG A 174 24.84 -5.77 -0.74
C ARG A 174 25.43 -6.12 -2.11
N HIS A 175 25.05 -7.28 -2.69
CA HIS A 175 25.66 -7.76 -3.95
C HIS A 175 25.13 -7.08 -5.23
N LYS A 176 23.96 -6.42 -5.17
CA LYS A 176 23.36 -5.69 -6.31
C LYS A 176 22.93 -4.28 -5.91
N ALA A 177 23.52 -3.76 -4.85
CA ALA A 177 23.09 -2.49 -4.23
C ALA A 177 23.03 -1.32 -5.22
N GLN A 178 24.01 -1.21 -6.10
CA GLN A 178 24.09 -0.09 -7.04
C GLN A 178 22.91 -0.08 -8.04
N THR A 179 22.67 -1.20 -8.73
CA THR A 179 21.53 -1.30 -9.68
C THR A 179 20.21 -1.19 -8.94
N ALA A 180 20.08 -1.86 -7.79
CA ALA A 180 18.85 -1.83 -7.00
C ALA A 180 18.52 -0.40 -6.53
N VAL A 181 19.49 0.34 -6.01
CA VAL A 181 19.30 1.72 -5.53
C VAL A 181 18.96 2.66 -6.69
N VAL A 182 19.71 2.62 -7.80
CA VAL A 182 19.48 3.52 -8.95
C VAL A 182 18.13 3.27 -9.60
N VAL A 183 17.79 2.01 -9.85
CA VAL A 183 16.50 1.65 -10.46
C VAL A 183 15.34 1.97 -9.52
N SER A 184 15.43 1.62 -8.23
CA SER A 184 14.40 1.91 -7.25
C SER A 184 14.14 3.41 -7.12
N HIS A 185 15.18 4.21 -6.90
CA HIS A 185 14.98 5.66 -6.76
C HIS A 185 14.48 6.33 -8.04
N SER A 186 14.93 5.89 -9.23
CA SER A 186 14.37 6.37 -10.48
C SER A 186 12.92 5.96 -10.66
N SER A 187 12.56 4.75 -10.20
CA SER A 187 11.18 4.24 -10.20
C SER A 187 10.25 4.99 -9.23
N ILE A 188 10.81 5.71 -8.26
CA ILE A 188 10.05 6.59 -7.36
C ILE A 188 10.03 8.02 -7.89
N VAL A 189 11.22 8.60 -8.15
CA VAL A 189 11.39 10.04 -8.43
C VAL A 189 10.67 10.46 -9.70
N ILE A 190 10.75 9.66 -10.77
CA ILE A 190 10.13 10.00 -12.06
C ILE A 190 8.60 10.00 -11.97
N PRO A 191 7.92 8.92 -11.53
CA PRO A 191 6.47 8.96 -11.40
C PRO A 191 6.00 9.93 -10.30
N TYR A 192 6.81 10.20 -9.27
CA TYR A 192 6.53 11.22 -8.26
C TYR A 192 6.44 12.61 -8.89
N LEU A 193 7.45 12.98 -9.65
CA LEU A 193 7.48 14.26 -10.39
C LEU A 193 6.28 14.38 -11.34
N LEU A 194 5.99 13.32 -12.10
CA LEU A 194 4.84 13.29 -13.00
C LEU A 194 3.51 13.41 -12.25
N GLY A 195 3.38 12.76 -11.08
CA GLY A 195 2.19 12.87 -10.23
C GLY A 195 1.98 14.27 -9.67
N VAL A 196 3.06 14.89 -9.18
CA VAL A 196 3.04 16.29 -8.73
C VAL A 196 2.71 17.25 -9.89
N THR A 197 3.26 16.99 -11.09
CA THR A 197 2.93 17.77 -12.29
C THR A 197 1.45 17.63 -12.67
N LEU A 198 0.92 16.40 -12.63
CA LEU A 198 -0.48 16.14 -12.93
C LEU A 198 -1.41 16.80 -11.91
N ALA A 199 -0.98 16.93 -10.66
CA ALA A 199 -1.74 17.62 -9.62
C ALA A 199 -2.03 19.09 -9.97
N LEU A 200 -1.15 19.79 -10.72
CA LEU A 200 -1.41 21.16 -11.20
C LEU A 200 -2.71 21.28 -12.00
N PHE A 201 -3.00 20.25 -12.79
CA PHE A 201 -4.17 20.22 -13.67
C PHE A 201 -5.43 19.67 -12.99
N LEU A 202 -5.24 18.85 -11.95
CA LEU A 202 -6.35 18.14 -11.31
C LEU A 202 -6.82 18.77 -10.01
N TYR A 203 -6.00 19.59 -9.35
CA TYR A 203 -6.28 20.11 -8.02
C TYR A 203 -7.61 20.84 -7.92
N SER A 204 -7.85 21.81 -8.80
CA SER A 204 -9.05 22.65 -8.77
C SER A 204 -10.37 21.87 -8.95
N HIS A 205 -10.31 20.70 -9.58
CA HIS A 205 -11.49 19.90 -9.92
C HIS A 205 -11.66 18.64 -9.06
N LEU A 206 -10.57 18.08 -8.54
CA LEU A 206 -10.57 16.76 -7.93
C LEU A 206 -10.02 16.71 -6.50
N ALA A 207 -9.43 17.79 -5.99
CA ALA A 207 -9.04 17.83 -4.58
C ALA A 207 -10.26 17.91 -3.67
N GLN A 208 -10.12 17.46 -2.43
CA GLN A 208 -11.14 17.64 -1.42
C GLN A 208 -11.24 19.13 -1.06
N PRO A 209 -12.45 19.71 -0.91
CA PRO A 209 -12.61 21.07 -0.44
C PRO A 209 -11.85 21.33 0.87
N GLY A 210 -11.03 22.37 0.89
CA GLY A 210 -10.18 22.70 2.03
C GLY A 210 -8.80 22.04 2.06
N ALA A 211 -8.52 21.07 1.19
CA ALA A 211 -7.19 20.50 1.07
C ALA A 211 -6.20 21.49 0.47
N SER A 212 -5.00 21.60 1.02
CA SER A 212 -3.94 22.42 0.44
C SER A 212 -3.39 21.78 -0.85
N PHE A 213 -2.98 22.63 -1.82
CA PHE A 213 -2.34 22.14 -3.03
C PHE A 213 -1.10 21.28 -2.73
N ILE A 214 -0.28 21.72 -1.77
CA ILE A 214 0.94 21.00 -1.39
C ILE A 214 0.61 19.57 -0.94
N ALA A 215 -0.35 19.41 -0.03
CA ALA A 215 -0.76 18.09 0.45
C ALA A 215 -1.30 17.23 -0.69
N PHE A 216 -2.19 17.77 -1.54
CA PHE A 216 -2.75 17.08 -2.69
C PHE A 216 -1.67 16.62 -3.67
N ALA A 217 -0.76 17.54 -4.05
CA ALA A 217 0.31 17.25 -5.00
C ALA A 217 1.29 16.19 -4.47
N LEU A 218 1.67 16.27 -3.19
CA LEU A 218 2.54 15.29 -2.57
C LEU A 218 1.87 13.89 -2.49
N PHE A 219 0.56 13.84 -2.18
CA PHE A 219 -0.19 12.58 -2.20
C PHE A 219 -0.37 12.02 -3.61
N MET A 220 -0.59 12.87 -4.62
CA MET A 220 -0.60 12.44 -6.02
C MET A 220 0.77 11.88 -6.44
N GLY A 221 1.85 12.54 -6.04
CA GLY A 221 3.21 12.07 -6.30
C GLY A 221 3.48 10.71 -5.71
N ILE A 222 3.24 10.53 -4.41
CA ILE A 222 3.51 9.26 -3.73
C ILE A 222 2.60 8.15 -4.25
N SER A 223 1.32 8.41 -4.51
CA SER A 223 0.38 7.42 -5.06
C SER A 223 0.82 6.89 -6.43
N MET A 224 1.53 7.67 -7.23
CA MET A 224 2.07 7.20 -8.51
C MET A 224 3.41 6.49 -8.39
N SER A 225 4.07 6.53 -7.21
CA SER A 225 5.46 6.12 -7.03
C SER A 225 5.64 4.75 -6.37
N ILE A 226 4.67 4.27 -5.61
CA ILE A 226 4.78 3.05 -4.81
C ILE A 226 4.82 1.82 -5.72
N THR A 227 5.73 0.87 -5.44
CA THR A 227 5.71 -0.50 -5.96
C THR A 227 5.26 -1.44 -4.84
N ALA A 228 4.42 -2.42 -5.12
CA ALA A 228 3.99 -3.40 -4.13
C ALA A 228 4.94 -4.60 -4.09
N PHE A 229 5.93 -4.58 -3.19
CA PHE A 229 6.90 -5.66 -3.00
C PHE A 229 6.25 -7.05 -2.86
N PRO A 230 5.25 -7.27 -1.97
CA PRO A 230 4.68 -8.60 -1.79
C PRO A 230 3.97 -9.12 -3.06
N VAL A 231 3.29 -8.24 -3.79
CA VAL A 231 2.59 -8.62 -5.04
C VAL A 231 3.60 -8.93 -6.14
N LEU A 232 4.68 -8.15 -6.24
CA LEU A 232 5.77 -8.39 -7.18
C LEU A 232 6.44 -9.75 -6.92
N VAL A 233 6.78 -10.05 -5.67
CA VAL A 233 7.37 -11.34 -5.27
C VAL A 233 6.44 -12.49 -5.64
N ARG A 234 5.15 -12.35 -5.38
CA ARG A 234 4.14 -13.33 -5.74
C ARG A 234 4.10 -13.60 -7.25
N ILE A 235 4.10 -12.53 -8.06
CA ILE A 235 4.15 -12.65 -9.54
C ILE A 235 5.42 -13.38 -10.00
N LEU A 236 6.57 -13.09 -9.38
CA LEU A 236 7.83 -13.76 -9.71
C LEU A 236 7.80 -15.26 -9.37
N GLN A 237 7.19 -15.62 -8.22
CA GLN A 237 7.01 -17.00 -7.78
C GLN A 237 6.06 -17.76 -8.70
N ASP A 238 4.87 -17.21 -8.96
CA ASP A 238 3.83 -17.82 -9.81
C ASP A 238 4.33 -18.03 -11.25
N ARG A 239 5.29 -17.22 -11.71
CA ARG A 239 5.94 -17.36 -13.04
C ARG A 239 7.23 -18.18 -13.04
N GLY A 240 7.67 -18.66 -11.88
CA GLY A 240 8.90 -19.45 -11.76
C GLY A 240 10.19 -18.69 -12.08
N ILE A 241 10.16 -17.34 -12.05
CA ILE A 241 11.32 -16.49 -12.35
C ILE A 241 11.96 -15.84 -11.11
N PHE A 242 11.47 -16.16 -9.90
CA PHE A 242 11.96 -15.58 -8.65
C PHE A 242 13.47 -15.78 -8.44
N LYS A 243 13.99 -16.98 -8.72
CA LYS A 243 15.41 -17.33 -8.57
C LYS A 243 16.29 -16.93 -9.77
N THR A 244 15.75 -16.27 -10.79
CA THR A 244 16.53 -15.80 -11.94
C THR A 244 17.29 -14.50 -11.61
N PRO A 245 18.33 -14.13 -12.39
CA PRO A 245 19.01 -12.84 -12.23
C PRO A 245 18.06 -11.64 -12.29
N LEU A 246 17.05 -11.68 -13.18
CA LEU A 246 16.02 -10.66 -13.30
C LEU A 246 15.15 -10.62 -12.04
N GLY A 247 14.66 -11.78 -11.58
CA GLY A 247 13.82 -11.88 -10.38
C GLY A 247 14.53 -11.38 -9.12
N SER A 248 15.79 -11.79 -8.92
CA SER A 248 16.63 -11.32 -7.81
C SER A 248 16.87 -9.80 -7.87
N THR A 249 17.09 -9.24 -9.07
CA THR A 249 17.24 -7.78 -9.23
C THR A 249 15.92 -7.05 -8.97
N ALA A 250 14.81 -7.55 -9.49
CA ALA A 250 13.49 -6.96 -9.26
C ALA A 250 13.10 -6.97 -7.78
N THR A 251 13.35 -8.08 -7.08
CA THR A 251 13.13 -8.22 -5.63
C THR A 251 13.96 -7.21 -4.84
N ALA A 252 15.25 -7.05 -5.18
CA ALA A 252 16.11 -6.07 -4.53
C ALA A 252 15.65 -4.62 -4.80
N CYS A 253 15.27 -4.29 -6.05
CA CYS A 253 14.73 -2.97 -6.38
C CYS A 253 13.44 -2.68 -5.62
N ALA A 254 12.50 -3.63 -5.56
CA ALA A 254 11.23 -3.44 -4.89
C ALA A 254 11.37 -3.33 -3.36
N ALA A 255 12.34 -4.04 -2.75
CA ALA A 255 12.62 -3.91 -1.33
C ALA A 255 13.17 -2.51 -0.98
N VAL A 256 14.07 -1.95 -1.81
CA VAL A 256 14.54 -0.57 -1.64
C VAL A 256 13.41 0.44 -1.89
N ASP A 257 12.59 0.18 -2.90
CA ASP A 257 11.41 1.00 -3.24
C ASP A 257 10.45 1.11 -2.06
N ASP A 258 10.10 -0.02 -1.42
CA ASP A 258 9.21 -0.08 -0.26
C ASP A 258 9.74 0.79 0.89
N VAL A 259 10.99 0.60 1.32
CA VAL A 259 11.56 1.39 2.43
C VAL A 259 11.55 2.88 2.10
N THR A 260 11.94 3.23 0.87
CA THR A 260 12.00 4.62 0.43
C THR A 260 10.62 5.23 0.31
N ALA A 261 9.67 4.53 -0.30
CA ALA A 261 8.29 4.99 -0.46
C ALA A 261 7.60 5.20 0.90
N TRP A 262 7.79 4.28 1.85
CA TRP A 262 7.26 4.43 3.21
C TRP A 262 7.87 5.63 3.94
N SER A 263 9.19 5.84 3.79
CA SER A 263 9.84 7.01 4.35
C SER A 263 9.28 8.30 3.77
N ILE A 264 9.13 8.38 2.44
CA ILE A 264 8.54 9.55 1.77
C ILE A 264 7.08 9.74 2.21
N LEU A 265 6.28 8.68 2.30
CA LEU A 265 4.90 8.78 2.76
C LEU A 265 4.80 9.33 4.19
N ALA A 266 5.71 8.92 5.09
CA ALA A 266 5.77 9.47 6.45
C ALA A 266 6.03 10.99 6.43
N PHE A 267 6.96 11.46 5.60
CA PHE A 267 7.21 12.89 5.41
C PHE A 267 6.01 13.63 4.80
N VAL A 268 5.37 13.03 3.80
CA VAL A 268 4.18 13.60 3.16
C VAL A 268 3.05 13.77 4.19
N VAL A 269 2.80 12.75 5.02
CA VAL A 269 1.78 12.82 6.09
C VAL A 269 2.14 13.89 7.12
N ALA A 270 3.41 13.97 7.54
CA ALA A 270 3.87 14.98 8.50
C ALA A 270 3.68 16.41 7.95
N ILE A 271 4.03 16.65 6.68
CA ILE A 271 3.86 17.94 6.01
C ILE A 271 2.38 18.28 5.87
N ALA A 272 1.56 17.31 5.46
CA ALA A 272 0.14 17.52 5.22
C ALA A 272 -0.67 17.81 6.51
N ARG A 273 -0.24 17.29 7.66
CA ARG A 273 -0.84 17.59 8.98
C ARG A 273 -0.34 18.88 9.62
N ALA A 274 0.78 19.41 9.15
CA ALA A 274 1.37 20.60 9.74
C ALA A 274 0.59 21.86 9.38
N THR A 275 0.25 22.66 10.38
CA THR A 275 -0.40 23.97 10.22
C THR A 275 0.60 25.12 9.97
N SER A 276 1.90 24.85 10.19
CA SER A 276 2.99 25.81 10.01
C SER A 276 4.30 25.09 9.67
N VAL A 277 5.25 25.83 9.09
CA VAL A 277 6.60 25.32 8.78
C VAL A 277 7.31 24.84 10.06
N GLY A 278 7.16 25.56 11.16
CA GLY A 278 7.71 25.14 12.46
C GLY A 278 7.07 23.83 12.98
N GLY A 279 5.77 23.67 12.82
CA GLY A 279 5.05 22.43 13.16
C GLY A 279 5.55 21.26 12.30
N ALA A 280 5.75 21.46 11.00
CA ALA A 280 6.29 20.43 10.12
C ALA A 280 7.71 20.00 10.54
N ALA A 281 8.59 20.96 10.83
CA ALA A 281 9.95 20.68 11.29
C ALA A 281 9.96 19.95 12.63
N PHE A 282 9.08 20.31 13.56
CA PHE A 282 8.94 19.65 14.85
C PHE A 282 8.45 18.20 14.70
N SER A 283 7.40 17.97 13.91
CA SER A 283 6.89 16.61 13.62
C SER A 283 7.96 15.74 12.96
N LEU A 284 8.72 16.31 12.01
CA LEU A 284 9.83 15.64 11.38
C LEU A 284 10.93 15.28 12.38
N GLY A 285 11.27 16.20 13.29
CA GLY A 285 12.22 15.95 14.37
C GLY A 285 11.79 14.78 15.27
N LEU A 286 10.50 14.71 15.63
CA LEU A 286 9.92 13.60 16.40
C LEU A 286 10.00 12.27 15.64
N VAL A 287 9.72 12.26 14.33
CA VAL A 287 9.86 11.06 13.49
C VAL A 287 11.28 10.56 13.48
N LEU A 288 12.26 11.45 13.26
CA LEU A 288 13.67 11.09 13.24
C LEU A 288 14.13 10.59 14.62
N ALA A 289 13.70 11.24 15.70
CA ALA A 289 13.97 10.81 17.06
C ALA A 289 13.38 9.42 17.34
N PHE A 290 12.15 9.16 16.93
CA PHE A 290 11.52 7.86 17.04
C PHE A 290 12.28 6.77 16.29
N VAL A 291 12.66 7.01 15.03
CA VAL A 291 13.47 6.08 14.24
C VAL A 291 14.81 5.82 14.91
N ALA A 292 15.47 6.87 15.41
CA ALA A 292 16.75 6.74 16.13
C ALA A 292 16.59 5.88 17.40
N VAL A 293 15.56 6.11 18.21
CA VAL A 293 15.27 5.31 19.40
C VAL A 293 15.04 3.84 19.01
N MET A 294 14.25 3.57 17.98
CA MET A 294 13.97 2.21 17.53
C MET A 294 15.24 1.49 17.05
N LEU A 295 16.10 2.16 16.28
CA LEU A 295 17.30 1.54 15.71
C LEU A 295 18.47 1.46 16.69
N PHE A 296 18.70 2.49 17.53
CA PHE A 296 19.88 2.58 18.38
C PHE A 296 19.61 2.17 19.84
N VAL A 297 18.36 2.20 20.30
CA VAL A 297 18.01 1.82 21.68
C VAL A 297 17.23 0.48 21.69
N ILE A 298 16.11 0.40 20.99
CA ILE A 298 15.24 -0.78 21.08
C ILE A 298 15.89 -1.99 20.38
N LYS A 299 16.32 -1.84 19.13
CA LYS A 299 16.90 -2.93 18.33
C LYS A 299 18.06 -3.67 19.03
N PRO A 300 19.08 -3.01 19.62
CA PRO A 300 20.18 -3.71 20.27
C PRO A 300 19.79 -4.35 21.61
N ASN A 301 18.77 -3.84 22.30
CA ASN A 301 18.30 -4.38 23.58
C ASN A 301 17.24 -5.45 23.43
N LEU A 302 16.53 -5.51 22.30
CA LEU A 302 15.44 -6.43 22.06
C LEU A 302 15.82 -7.92 22.22
N PRO A 303 16.99 -8.40 21.73
CA PRO A 303 17.42 -9.79 21.98
C PRO A 303 17.63 -10.11 23.46
N ARG A 304 18.08 -9.14 24.27
CA ARG A 304 18.21 -9.30 25.73
C ARG A 304 16.88 -9.39 26.42
N TRP A 305 15.88 -8.58 26.03
CA TRP A 305 14.53 -8.59 26.59
C TRP A 305 13.76 -9.89 26.22
N LEU A 306 14.00 -10.40 25.01
CA LEU A 306 13.41 -11.69 24.57
C LEU A 306 14.10 -12.90 25.19
N GLY A 307 15.36 -12.78 25.63
CA GLY A 307 16.18 -13.86 26.17
C GLY A 307 16.87 -14.68 25.07
N HIS A 308 18.20 -14.78 25.12
CA HIS A 308 18.99 -15.49 24.10
C HIS A 308 18.57 -16.96 23.91
N SER A 309 18.30 -17.67 25.01
CA SER A 309 17.85 -19.08 24.96
C SER A 309 16.49 -19.29 24.30
N VAL A 310 15.70 -18.22 24.19
CA VAL A 310 14.35 -18.27 23.60
C VAL A 310 14.41 -18.04 22.08
N LEU A 311 15.38 -17.29 21.59
CA LEU A 311 15.59 -17.06 20.16
C LEU A 311 16.04 -18.34 19.43
N GLU A 312 16.68 -19.28 20.14
CA GLU A 312 17.15 -20.56 19.58
C GLU A 312 16.09 -21.67 19.61
N ARG A 313 14.97 -21.48 20.31
CA ARG A 313 13.90 -22.48 20.38
C ARG A 313 13.23 -22.70 19.03
N SER A 314 12.76 -23.93 18.82
CA SER A 314 12.01 -24.31 17.62
C SER A 314 10.74 -23.49 17.43
N GLU A 315 10.10 -23.06 18.54
CA GLU A 315 8.89 -22.22 18.52
C GLU A 315 8.96 -21.08 19.54
N PRO A 316 8.48 -19.87 19.16
CA PRO A 316 8.33 -18.75 20.09
C PRO A 316 7.32 -19.09 21.20
N SER A 317 7.70 -18.88 22.45
CA SER A 317 6.80 -19.06 23.59
C SER A 317 5.71 -18.00 23.63
N LYS A 318 4.60 -18.26 24.35
CA LYS A 318 3.52 -17.28 24.52
C LYS A 318 4.01 -15.95 25.12
N SER A 319 4.93 -16.00 26.06
CA SER A 319 5.51 -14.80 26.68
C SER A 319 6.28 -13.94 25.67
N VAL A 320 7.03 -14.59 24.77
CA VAL A 320 7.77 -13.89 23.71
C VAL A 320 6.81 -13.24 22.72
N LEU A 321 5.76 -13.97 22.30
CA LEU A 321 4.73 -13.39 21.44
C LEU A 321 4.06 -12.17 22.10
N ALA A 322 3.80 -12.24 23.41
CA ALA A 322 3.24 -11.11 24.15
C ALA A 322 4.17 -9.89 24.13
N VAL A 323 5.49 -10.06 24.34
CA VAL A 323 6.47 -8.97 24.24
C VAL A 323 6.52 -8.41 22.82
N VAL A 324 6.53 -9.26 21.80
CA VAL A 324 6.52 -8.82 20.39
C VAL A 324 5.28 -8.00 20.08
N VAL A 325 4.08 -8.49 20.45
CA VAL A 325 2.83 -7.77 20.25
C VAL A 325 2.85 -6.43 21.00
N TRP A 326 3.36 -6.42 22.22
CA TRP A 326 3.51 -5.18 22.99
C TRP A 326 4.43 -4.17 22.30
N VAL A 327 5.59 -4.61 21.78
CA VAL A 327 6.51 -3.74 21.02
C VAL A 327 5.81 -3.17 19.77
N VAL A 328 5.07 -3.99 19.04
CA VAL A 328 4.31 -3.54 17.87
C VAL A 328 3.26 -2.49 18.24
N LEU A 329 2.47 -2.76 19.28
CA LEU A 329 1.44 -1.83 19.75
C LEU A 329 2.02 -0.51 20.25
N MET A 330 3.10 -0.57 21.03
CA MET A 330 3.76 0.65 21.53
C MET A 330 4.41 1.46 20.42
N SER A 331 5.01 0.78 19.43
CA SER A 331 5.57 1.42 18.25
C SER A 331 4.48 2.08 17.40
N ALA A 332 3.37 1.37 17.15
CA ALA A 332 2.21 1.90 16.43
C ALA A 332 1.57 3.10 17.16
N LEU A 333 1.39 2.99 18.48
CA LEU A 333 0.87 4.08 19.32
C LEU A 333 1.80 5.31 19.28
N SER A 334 3.11 5.12 19.37
CA SER A 334 4.08 6.21 19.32
C SER A 334 3.97 7.00 18.02
N THR A 335 3.90 6.30 16.87
CA THR A 335 3.77 6.97 15.57
C THR A 335 2.41 7.63 15.36
N GLU A 336 1.33 7.06 15.90
CA GLU A 336 0.00 7.67 15.87
C GLU A 336 -0.01 8.97 16.69
N LEU A 337 0.61 8.98 17.88
CA LEU A 337 0.76 10.17 18.71
C LEU A 337 1.64 11.25 18.08
N ILE A 338 2.70 10.85 17.37
CA ILE A 338 3.55 11.76 16.58
C ILE A 338 2.75 12.37 15.40
N GLY A 339 1.71 11.68 14.95
CA GLY A 339 0.86 12.15 13.87
C GLY A 339 1.21 11.60 12.48
N ILE A 340 2.01 10.52 12.39
CA ILE A 340 2.41 9.93 11.10
C ILE A 340 1.68 8.64 10.72
N HIS A 341 0.77 8.18 11.53
CA HIS A 341 0.00 6.94 11.37
C HIS A 341 0.65 5.68 11.97
N ALA A 342 -0.16 4.86 12.65
CA ALA A 342 0.25 3.64 13.36
C ALA A 342 1.02 2.62 12.50
N LEU A 343 0.75 2.58 11.20
CA LEU A 343 1.35 1.62 10.26
C LEU A 343 2.87 1.75 10.16
N PHE A 344 3.41 2.96 10.26
CA PHE A 344 4.86 3.20 10.23
C PHE A 344 5.55 2.59 11.45
N GLY A 345 4.91 2.75 12.61
CA GLY A 345 5.41 2.14 13.84
C GLY A 345 5.43 0.62 13.77
N ALA A 346 4.34 0.02 13.30
CA ALA A 346 4.25 -1.42 13.12
C ALA A 346 5.30 -1.96 12.12
N PHE A 347 5.49 -1.28 11.00
CA PHE A 347 6.52 -1.61 10.01
C PHE A 347 7.94 -1.53 10.59
N LEU A 348 8.27 -0.44 11.28
CA LEU A 348 9.58 -0.27 11.90
C LEU A 348 9.81 -1.30 13.02
N ALA A 349 8.78 -1.65 13.79
CA ALA A 349 8.84 -2.74 14.75
C ALA A 349 9.24 -4.07 14.07
N GLY A 350 8.74 -4.35 12.86
CA GLY A 350 9.14 -5.50 12.06
C GLY A 350 10.61 -5.47 11.66
N ILE A 351 11.10 -4.34 11.17
CA ILE A 351 12.51 -4.15 10.74
C ILE A 351 13.50 -4.43 11.87
N ILE A 352 13.16 -4.07 13.11
CA ILE A 352 14.07 -4.23 14.26
C ILE A 352 14.04 -5.64 14.86
N MET A 353 13.14 -6.54 14.42
CA MET A 353 13.07 -7.91 14.96
C MET A 353 14.38 -8.67 14.71
N PRO A 354 14.88 -9.40 15.73
CA PRO A 354 16.12 -10.16 15.60
C PRO A 354 15.99 -11.32 14.61
N ALA A 355 17.01 -11.49 13.76
CA ALA A 355 17.06 -12.59 12.79
C ALA A 355 17.68 -13.88 13.39
N ALA A 356 18.19 -13.84 14.61
CA ALA A 356 18.90 -14.93 15.25
C ALA A 356 18.06 -16.21 15.36
N GLY A 357 18.65 -17.38 15.11
CA GLY A 357 18.02 -18.69 15.26
C GLY A 357 16.79 -18.95 14.38
N GLY A 358 16.60 -18.20 13.29
CA GLY A 358 15.39 -18.29 12.45
C GLY A 358 14.12 -17.79 13.16
N PHE A 359 14.26 -17.05 14.25
CA PHE A 359 13.15 -16.50 15.02
C PHE A 359 12.22 -15.64 14.18
N ARG A 360 12.82 -14.76 13.35
CA ARG A 360 12.10 -13.87 12.43
C ARG A 360 11.22 -14.64 11.46
N ASP A 361 11.75 -15.66 10.80
CA ASP A 361 11.02 -16.46 9.82
C ASP A 361 9.83 -17.21 10.45
N LYS A 362 10.02 -17.76 11.65
CA LYS A 362 8.94 -18.43 12.40
C LYS A 362 7.83 -17.47 12.81
N LEU A 363 8.20 -16.22 13.14
CA LEU A 363 7.24 -15.20 13.54
C LEU A 363 6.47 -14.64 12.33
N VAL A 364 7.17 -14.43 11.21
CA VAL A 364 6.56 -14.00 9.92
C VAL A 364 5.45 -14.96 9.54
N VAL A 365 5.73 -16.27 9.46
CA VAL A 365 4.74 -17.29 9.05
C VAL A 365 3.47 -17.24 9.91
N ARG A 366 3.61 -17.02 11.23
CA ARG A 366 2.44 -16.95 12.13
C ARG A 366 1.60 -15.70 11.92
N VAL A 367 2.25 -14.56 11.79
CA VAL A 367 1.57 -13.28 11.62
C VAL A 367 0.98 -13.17 10.22
N GLU A 368 1.73 -13.58 9.20
CA GLU A 368 1.32 -13.54 7.80
C GLU A 368 0.09 -14.43 7.54
N ASN A 369 0.06 -15.65 8.06
CA ASN A 369 -1.08 -16.55 7.87
C ASN A 369 -2.39 -15.96 8.39
N LEU A 370 -2.39 -15.37 9.58
CA LEU A 370 -3.58 -14.72 10.13
C LEU A 370 -3.94 -13.45 9.33
N SER A 371 -2.93 -12.66 9.00
CA SER A 371 -3.12 -11.39 8.29
C SER A 371 -3.62 -11.62 6.86
N SER A 372 -3.05 -12.58 6.13
CA SER A 372 -3.41 -12.86 4.73
C SER A 372 -4.79 -13.51 4.59
N VAL A 373 -5.17 -14.40 5.52
CA VAL A 373 -6.45 -15.11 5.42
C VAL A 373 -7.64 -14.26 5.87
N LEU A 374 -7.49 -13.44 6.91
CA LEU A 374 -8.60 -12.70 7.51
C LEU A 374 -8.47 -11.19 7.32
N LEU A 375 -7.32 -10.63 7.65
CA LEU A 375 -7.20 -9.20 7.88
C LEU A 375 -7.04 -8.42 6.57
N LEU A 376 -6.27 -8.92 5.61
CA LEU A 376 -6.10 -8.30 4.30
C LEU A 376 -7.38 -8.29 3.46
N PRO A 377 -8.16 -9.39 3.37
CA PRO A 377 -9.47 -9.36 2.73
C PRO A 377 -10.39 -8.28 3.29
N VAL A 378 -10.39 -8.08 4.61
CA VAL A 378 -11.19 -7.02 5.26
C VAL A 378 -10.71 -5.63 4.84
N PHE A 379 -9.40 -5.41 4.78
CA PHE A 379 -8.84 -4.13 4.31
C PHE A 379 -9.20 -3.87 2.84
N PHE A 380 -9.09 -4.87 1.96
CA PHE A 380 -9.48 -4.71 0.55
C PHE A 380 -10.97 -4.44 0.39
N ALA A 381 -11.82 -5.14 1.15
CA ALA A 381 -13.25 -4.89 1.15
C ALA A 381 -13.57 -3.48 1.66
N PHE A 382 -12.95 -3.03 2.75
CA PHE A 382 -13.16 -1.69 3.29
C PHE A 382 -12.72 -0.61 2.29
N THR A 383 -11.59 -0.80 1.60
CA THR A 383 -11.16 0.09 0.52
C THR A 383 -12.14 0.08 -0.65
N GLY A 384 -12.66 -1.10 -1.00
CA GLY A 384 -13.68 -1.26 -2.05
C GLY A 384 -15.00 -0.59 -1.71
N LEU A 385 -15.44 -0.64 -0.45
CA LEU A 385 -16.64 0.07 0.02
C LEU A 385 -16.54 1.59 -0.14
N ARG A 386 -15.32 2.13 -0.13
CA ARG A 386 -15.02 3.55 -0.39
C ARG A 386 -14.89 3.87 -1.88
N THR A 387 -14.75 2.85 -2.73
CA THR A 387 -14.55 3.02 -4.17
C THR A 387 -15.90 3.08 -4.88
N GLN A 388 -16.28 4.25 -5.36
CA GLN A 388 -17.56 4.47 -6.04
C GLN A 388 -17.32 4.77 -7.53
N ILE A 389 -17.37 3.73 -8.37
CA ILE A 389 -17.18 3.86 -9.82
C ILE A 389 -18.28 4.73 -10.44
N ALA A 390 -19.51 4.68 -9.89
CA ALA A 390 -20.63 5.51 -10.34
C ALA A 390 -20.38 7.03 -10.27
N LEU A 391 -19.40 7.48 -9.48
CA LEU A 391 -18.97 8.89 -9.45
C LEU A 391 -18.24 9.33 -10.72
N LEU A 392 -17.76 8.37 -11.52
CA LEU A 392 -17.11 8.62 -12.81
C LEU A 392 -18.17 8.56 -13.91
N SER A 393 -19.17 9.45 -13.85
CA SER A 393 -20.30 9.45 -14.76
C SER A 393 -20.00 10.10 -16.11
N ASP A 394 -19.04 11.02 -16.15
CA ASP A 394 -18.73 11.82 -17.32
C ASP A 394 -17.56 11.24 -18.14
N THR A 395 -17.61 11.40 -19.45
CA THR A 395 -16.53 11.03 -20.36
C THR A 395 -15.21 11.71 -19.97
N ARG A 396 -15.27 12.93 -19.42
CA ARG A 396 -14.10 13.66 -18.90
C ARG A 396 -13.42 12.94 -17.74
N ASP A 397 -14.19 12.38 -16.80
CA ASP A 397 -13.66 11.64 -15.66
C ASP A 397 -12.91 10.38 -16.12
N TRP A 398 -13.50 9.64 -17.07
CA TRP A 398 -12.85 8.48 -17.66
C TRP A 398 -11.60 8.83 -18.44
N PHE A 399 -11.61 9.95 -19.18
CA PHE A 399 -10.42 10.46 -19.86
C PHE A 399 -9.31 10.80 -18.86
N ILE A 400 -9.63 11.50 -17.76
CA ILE A 400 -8.68 11.80 -16.69
C ILE A 400 -8.14 10.49 -16.06
N CYS A 401 -9.00 9.52 -15.81
CA CYS A 401 -8.60 8.22 -15.28
C CYS A 401 -7.59 7.51 -16.20
N VAL A 402 -7.84 7.50 -17.51
CA VAL A 402 -6.92 6.96 -18.52
C VAL A 402 -5.60 7.73 -18.55
N VAL A 403 -5.62 9.05 -18.44
CA VAL A 403 -4.41 9.89 -18.36
C VAL A 403 -3.61 9.53 -17.10
N ILE A 404 -4.26 9.41 -15.94
CA ILE A 404 -3.63 9.00 -14.67
C ILE A 404 -2.94 7.64 -14.85
N ILE A 405 -3.64 6.63 -15.40
CA ILE A 405 -3.08 5.29 -15.67
C ILE A 405 -1.90 5.37 -16.63
N GLY A 406 -2.02 6.13 -17.70
CA GLY A 406 -0.96 6.33 -18.70
C GLY A 406 0.28 6.97 -18.10
N VAL A 407 0.12 8.08 -17.37
CA VAL A 407 1.22 8.80 -16.72
C VAL A 407 1.91 7.92 -15.67
N ALA A 408 1.12 7.23 -14.83
CA ALA A 408 1.66 6.32 -13.82
C ALA A 408 2.46 5.17 -14.46
N THR A 409 1.92 4.55 -15.51
CA THR A 409 2.57 3.44 -16.23
C THR A 409 3.84 3.91 -16.93
N LEU A 410 3.78 5.01 -17.67
CA LEU A 410 4.94 5.57 -18.38
C LEU A 410 6.04 5.99 -17.40
N GLY A 411 5.69 6.66 -16.32
CA GLY A 411 6.63 7.08 -15.29
C GLY A 411 7.33 5.90 -14.63
N LYS A 412 6.56 4.91 -14.21
CA LYS A 412 7.07 3.75 -13.47
C LYS A 412 7.83 2.78 -14.39
N LEU A 413 7.21 2.32 -15.46
CA LEU A 413 7.82 1.40 -16.42
C LEU A 413 8.98 2.09 -17.16
N GLY A 414 8.75 3.29 -17.69
CA GLY A 414 9.75 4.03 -18.45
C GLY A 414 10.94 4.44 -17.59
N GLY A 415 10.70 5.01 -16.42
CA GLY A 415 11.72 5.41 -15.46
C GLY A 415 12.59 4.25 -14.99
N SER A 416 11.98 3.13 -14.63
CA SER A 416 12.68 1.92 -14.20
C SER A 416 13.47 1.29 -15.34
N ALA A 417 12.88 1.21 -16.54
CA ALA A 417 13.54 0.61 -17.71
C ALA A 417 14.74 1.45 -18.16
N LEU A 418 14.61 2.77 -18.18
CA LEU A 418 15.70 3.69 -18.52
C LEU A 418 16.84 3.57 -17.49
N ALA A 419 16.53 3.60 -16.21
CA ALA A 419 17.51 3.44 -15.15
C ALA A 419 18.22 2.09 -15.23
N ALA A 420 17.49 0.99 -15.44
CA ALA A 420 18.05 -0.34 -15.63
C ALA A 420 18.97 -0.39 -16.87
N ARG A 421 18.61 0.28 -17.95
CA ARG A 421 19.46 0.38 -19.15
C ARG A 421 20.75 1.14 -18.86
N LEU A 422 20.67 2.23 -18.11
CA LEU A 422 21.84 3.04 -17.73
C LEU A 422 22.79 2.29 -16.79
N THR A 423 22.29 1.34 -16.01
CA THR A 423 23.14 0.44 -15.19
C THR A 423 23.71 -0.76 -15.96
N GLY A 424 23.55 -0.81 -17.30
CA GLY A 424 24.16 -1.82 -18.16
C GLY A 424 23.28 -3.01 -18.53
N MET A 425 22.01 -3.06 -18.08
CA MET A 425 21.10 -4.14 -18.46
C MET A 425 20.71 -4.05 -19.94
N LYS A 426 20.40 -5.17 -20.58
CA LYS A 426 19.90 -5.20 -21.96
C LYS A 426 18.49 -4.60 -22.00
N TRP A 427 18.11 -3.93 -23.10
CA TRP A 427 16.79 -3.30 -23.25
C TRP A 427 15.62 -4.22 -22.90
N ARG A 428 15.69 -5.48 -23.34
CA ARG A 428 14.65 -6.47 -23.04
C ARG A 428 14.49 -6.72 -21.54
N GLU A 429 15.58 -6.93 -20.82
CA GLU A 429 15.59 -7.13 -19.37
C GLU A 429 15.17 -5.85 -18.63
N SER A 430 15.58 -4.68 -19.16
CA SER A 430 15.19 -3.38 -18.63
C SER A 430 13.68 -3.14 -18.72
N PHE A 431 13.05 -3.46 -19.84
CA PHE A 431 11.58 -3.38 -19.97
C PHE A 431 10.85 -4.42 -19.10
N GLN A 432 11.39 -5.63 -18.96
CA GLN A 432 10.85 -6.63 -18.05
C GLN A 432 10.93 -6.15 -16.60
N LEU A 433 12.07 -5.56 -16.20
CA LEU A 433 12.22 -4.97 -14.86
C LEU A 433 11.26 -3.81 -14.68
N GLY A 434 11.12 -2.91 -15.65
CA GLY A 434 10.15 -1.82 -15.63
C GLY A 434 8.71 -2.30 -15.50
N ALA A 435 8.33 -3.38 -16.19
CA ALA A 435 7.01 -3.99 -16.07
C ALA A 435 6.77 -4.57 -14.66
N LEU A 436 7.80 -5.20 -14.07
CA LEU A 436 7.73 -5.68 -12.68
C LEU A 436 7.60 -4.53 -11.68
N MET A 437 8.39 -3.45 -11.85
CA MET A 437 8.32 -2.28 -10.97
C MET A 437 6.98 -1.52 -11.10
N ASN A 438 6.22 -1.71 -12.19
CA ASN A 438 4.88 -1.14 -12.35
C ASN A 438 3.79 -1.89 -11.58
N THR A 439 4.14 -2.94 -10.83
CA THR A 439 3.22 -3.70 -9.98
C THR A 439 2.79 -2.86 -8.78
N ARG A 440 1.49 -2.71 -8.61
CA ARG A 440 0.89 -1.97 -7.51
C ARG A 440 0.02 -2.90 -6.65
N GLY A 441 -0.50 -2.40 -5.53
CA GLY A 441 -1.37 -3.21 -4.68
C GLY A 441 -1.58 -2.64 -3.29
N LEU A 442 -1.46 -3.49 -2.28
CA LEU A 442 -1.78 -3.16 -0.90
C LEU A 442 -1.13 -1.86 -0.41
N MET A 443 0.17 -1.69 -0.65
CA MET A 443 0.94 -0.53 -0.19
C MET A 443 0.39 0.79 -0.72
N GLU A 444 0.01 0.80 -2.00
CA GLU A 444 -0.62 1.97 -2.60
C GLU A 444 -2.00 2.23 -2.01
N LEU A 445 -2.84 1.18 -1.86
CA LEU A 445 -4.16 1.33 -1.26
C LEU A 445 -4.09 1.86 0.18
N ILE A 446 -3.07 1.49 0.93
CA ILE A 446 -2.83 2.06 2.27
C ILE A 446 -2.57 3.57 2.15
N ALA A 447 -1.65 3.98 1.28
CA ALA A 447 -1.35 5.40 1.06
C ALA A 447 -2.60 6.19 0.62
N LEU A 448 -3.40 5.61 -0.29
CA LEU A 448 -4.67 6.21 -0.74
C LEU A 448 -5.68 6.36 0.40
N ASN A 449 -5.84 5.33 1.24
CA ASN A 449 -6.74 5.39 2.40
C ASN A 449 -6.28 6.45 3.41
N ILE A 450 -4.97 6.57 3.67
CA ILE A 450 -4.42 7.64 4.52
C ILE A 450 -4.77 9.01 3.95
N GLY A 451 -4.52 9.25 2.66
CA GLY A 451 -4.84 10.53 2.01
C GLY A 451 -6.33 10.85 2.00
N TYR A 452 -7.20 9.84 1.86
CA TYR A 452 -8.65 9.97 1.95
C TYR A 452 -9.09 10.28 3.38
N ASP A 453 -8.59 9.53 4.39
CA ASP A 453 -8.92 9.73 5.80
C ASP A 453 -8.44 11.09 6.34
N MET A 454 -7.38 11.64 5.77
CA MET A 454 -6.90 12.99 6.06
C MET A 454 -7.70 14.10 5.36
N GLY A 455 -8.70 13.76 4.54
CA GLY A 455 -9.47 14.73 3.78
C GLY A 455 -8.68 15.46 2.69
N ILE A 456 -7.63 14.84 2.14
CA ILE A 456 -6.80 15.42 1.07
C ILE A 456 -7.29 14.96 -0.30
N LEU A 457 -7.58 13.67 -0.42
CA LEU A 457 -8.10 13.05 -1.64
C LEU A 457 -9.62 13.04 -1.58
N SER A 458 -10.29 13.60 -2.58
CA SER A 458 -11.74 13.43 -2.73
C SER A 458 -12.07 11.99 -3.12
N GLN A 459 -13.30 11.58 -2.91
CA GLN A 459 -13.76 10.23 -3.26
C GLN A 459 -13.61 9.92 -4.76
N ARG A 460 -13.74 10.94 -5.61
CA ARG A 460 -13.59 10.82 -7.07
C ARG A 460 -12.15 10.48 -7.46
N ILE A 461 -11.17 11.26 -6.98
CA ILE A 461 -9.74 10.97 -7.28
C ILE A 461 -9.27 9.69 -6.60
N PHE A 462 -9.74 9.39 -5.39
CA PHE A 462 -9.48 8.12 -4.71
C PHE A 462 -9.91 6.94 -5.58
N THR A 463 -11.13 6.99 -6.14
CA THR A 463 -11.65 5.95 -7.04
C THR A 463 -10.78 5.79 -8.29
N MET A 464 -10.38 6.91 -8.93
CA MET A 464 -9.50 6.86 -10.11
C MET A 464 -8.15 6.23 -9.80
N LEU A 465 -7.55 6.55 -8.65
CA LEU A 465 -6.27 6.00 -8.23
C LEU A 465 -6.37 4.51 -7.84
N VAL A 466 -7.48 4.06 -7.26
CA VAL A 466 -7.74 2.64 -7.01
C VAL A 466 -7.87 1.87 -8.33
N ILE A 467 -8.58 2.42 -9.32
CA ILE A 467 -8.67 1.83 -10.67
C ILE A 467 -7.29 1.77 -11.31
N MET A 468 -6.48 2.83 -11.19
CA MET A 468 -5.11 2.87 -11.69
C MET A 468 -4.27 1.75 -11.06
N ALA A 469 -4.34 1.55 -9.75
CA ALA A 469 -3.60 0.50 -9.05
C ALA A 469 -3.98 -0.92 -9.57
N LEU A 470 -5.27 -1.17 -9.77
CA LEU A 470 -5.75 -2.44 -10.32
C LEU A 470 -5.27 -2.66 -11.75
N VAL A 471 -5.48 -1.69 -12.64
CA VAL A 471 -5.15 -1.81 -14.07
C VAL A 471 -3.65 -2.01 -14.26
N THR A 472 -2.81 -1.23 -13.59
CA THR A 472 -1.34 -1.35 -13.71
C THR A 472 -0.84 -2.70 -13.22
N THR A 473 -1.45 -3.27 -12.18
CA THR A 473 -1.07 -4.59 -11.65
C THR A 473 -1.52 -5.70 -12.60
N VAL A 474 -2.74 -5.63 -13.13
CA VAL A 474 -3.23 -6.58 -14.15
C VAL A 474 -2.36 -6.54 -15.41
N MET A 475 -1.89 -5.35 -15.82
CA MET A 475 -1.03 -5.18 -16.99
C MET A 475 0.36 -5.83 -16.83
N THR A 476 0.86 -6.00 -15.63
CA THR A 476 2.23 -6.55 -15.39
C THR A 476 2.40 -7.91 -16.04
N GLY A 477 1.40 -8.79 -15.93
CA GLY A 477 1.43 -10.12 -16.53
C GLY A 477 1.59 -10.12 -18.06
N PRO A 478 0.68 -9.47 -18.81
CA PRO A 478 0.79 -9.30 -20.25
C PRO A 478 2.07 -8.60 -20.71
N LEU A 479 2.51 -7.54 -20.02
CA LEU A 479 3.74 -6.83 -20.35
C LEU A 479 4.98 -7.75 -20.24
N LEU A 480 5.08 -8.53 -19.16
CA LEU A 480 6.15 -9.51 -19.01
C LEU A 480 6.15 -10.56 -20.14
N ALA A 481 4.98 -11.03 -20.54
CA ALA A 481 4.84 -11.98 -21.65
C ALA A 481 5.24 -11.36 -23.00
N GLY A 482 4.88 -10.09 -23.24
CA GLY A 482 5.25 -9.34 -24.44
C GLY A 482 6.73 -9.07 -24.55
N PHE A 483 7.38 -8.67 -23.47
CA PHE A 483 8.83 -8.42 -23.42
C PHE A 483 9.66 -9.70 -23.22
N GLY A 484 9.03 -10.83 -22.78
CA GLY A 484 9.64 -12.12 -22.55
C GLY A 484 9.18 -13.15 -23.58
N ARG A 485 9.99 -13.53 -24.57
CA ARG A 485 9.82 -14.83 -25.20
C ARG A 485 10.14 -15.88 -24.14
N THR A 486 9.12 -16.45 -23.52
CA THR A 486 9.27 -17.60 -22.62
C THR A 486 9.83 -18.77 -23.42
N ARG A 487 11.14 -19.03 -23.29
CA ARG A 487 11.60 -20.40 -23.41
C ARG A 487 10.92 -21.16 -22.27
N ARG A 488 9.82 -21.82 -22.57
CA ARG A 488 9.32 -22.90 -21.72
C ARG A 488 10.47 -23.88 -21.58
N MET A 489 11.06 -24.02 -20.38
CA MET A 489 11.89 -25.16 -20.10
C MET A 489 10.98 -26.40 -20.20
N PRO A 490 11.30 -27.39 -21.07
CA PRO A 490 10.56 -28.64 -21.08
C PRO A 490 10.97 -29.39 -19.81
N GLY A 491 10.07 -29.56 -18.85
CA GLY A 491 10.35 -30.46 -17.74
C GLY A 491 9.74 -30.17 -16.38
N ALA A 492 8.81 -29.24 -16.20
CA ALA A 492 8.01 -29.21 -14.97
C ALA A 492 6.64 -29.85 -15.26
N ARG A 493 6.57 -31.17 -15.23
CA ARG A 493 5.31 -31.90 -15.06
C ARG A 493 4.78 -31.55 -13.69
N ALA A 494 3.53 -31.09 -13.65
CA ALA A 494 2.73 -30.96 -12.47
C ALA A 494 2.70 -32.32 -11.76
N GLU A 495 3.27 -32.38 -10.58
CA GLU A 495 2.86 -33.37 -9.59
C GLU A 495 1.63 -32.79 -8.90
N SER A 496 0.54 -33.51 -9.12
CA SER A 496 -0.81 -33.30 -8.64
C SER A 496 -0.92 -33.37 -7.13
#